data_451b97a03a9f2b4be4a7595c6d1570f0
#
_entry.id   451b97a03a9f2b4be4a7595c6d1570f0
#
_cell.length_a   1.000
_cell.length_b   1.000
_cell.length_c   1.000
_cell.angle_alpha   90.00
_cell.angle_beta   90.00
_cell.angle_gamma   90.00
#
_symmetry.space_group_name_H-M   'P 1'
#
loop_
_entity.id
_entity.type
_entity.pdbx_description
1 polymer ?
#
loop_
_entity_poly.entity_id
_entity_poly.type
_entity_poly.pdbx_seq_one_letter_code
_entity_poly.pdbx_strand_id
1 'polypeptide(L)'
;MKIVINDANILIDLAKLDLLDEFSKLPFDLYTTDFVYEELNEEQKSPVSVLYDNGYLKIIETEEVLDFQNITELLESSTGLSFEDCSVWYYSQKLSGTLLTGDGKLRKQVSKQGIEVRGIIYVFDELVKQKLLDFSVAVEKIEQLYQLNNRLPKREIDKRIEHWNEENNVG
;
A
#
# COMPACT_ATOMS: atom_id res chain seq x y z
N MET A 1 -8.13 5.16 -14.44
CA MET A 1 -7.48 4.25 -13.48
C MET A 1 -7.74 4.72 -12.06
N LYS A 2 -7.79 3.77 -11.14
CA LYS A 2 -7.98 4.07 -9.72
C LYS A 2 -6.71 4.73 -9.16
N ILE A 3 -6.87 5.87 -8.51
CA ILE A 3 -5.77 6.56 -7.83
C ILE A 3 -5.53 5.86 -6.49
N VAL A 4 -4.29 5.48 -6.24
CA VAL A 4 -3.89 4.73 -5.05
C VAL A 4 -2.69 5.42 -4.42
N ILE A 5 -2.84 5.81 -3.16
CA ILE A 5 -1.78 6.46 -2.39
C ILE A 5 -1.18 5.41 -1.45
N ASN A 6 0.12 5.19 -1.57
CA ASN A 6 0.83 4.13 -0.85
C ASN A 6 1.54 4.66 0.38
N ASP A 7 1.25 4.05 1.53
CA ASP A 7 2.03 4.21 2.74
C ASP A 7 3.32 3.38 2.64
N ALA A 8 4.32 3.73 3.45
CA ALA A 8 5.65 3.09 3.41
C ALA A 8 5.58 1.58 3.60
N ASN A 9 4.78 1.10 4.55
CA ASN A 9 4.72 -0.34 4.87
C ASN A 9 4.25 -1.21 3.70
N ILE A 10 3.38 -0.70 2.84
CA ILE A 10 2.93 -1.42 1.64
C ILE A 10 4.08 -1.61 0.66
N LEU A 11 4.79 -0.52 0.36
CA LEU A 11 5.92 -0.56 -0.56
C LEU A 11 7.06 -1.44 -0.03
N ILE A 12 7.34 -1.36 1.27
CA ILE A 12 8.38 -2.16 1.93
C ILE A 12 8.05 -3.65 1.85
N ASP A 13 6.81 -4.03 2.19
CA ASP A 13 6.40 -5.43 2.17
C ASP A 13 6.42 -5.99 0.75
N LEU A 14 5.91 -5.25 -0.24
CA LEU A 14 5.94 -5.68 -1.64
C LEU A 14 7.38 -5.82 -2.16
N ALA A 15 8.28 -4.93 -1.75
CA ALA A 15 9.70 -5.03 -2.12
C ALA A 15 10.34 -6.28 -1.53
N LYS A 16 10.08 -6.57 -0.26
CA LYS A 16 10.61 -7.78 0.43
C LYS A 16 10.11 -9.07 -0.21
N LEU A 17 8.89 -9.06 -0.75
CA LEU A 17 8.29 -10.21 -1.42
C LEU A 17 8.65 -10.28 -2.90
N ASP A 18 9.41 -9.31 -3.41
CA ASP A 18 9.74 -9.19 -4.83
C ASP A 18 8.49 -9.13 -5.72
N LEU A 19 7.51 -8.32 -5.30
CA LEU A 19 6.21 -8.16 -5.98
C LEU A 19 5.97 -6.75 -6.53
N LEU A 20 6.94 -5.84 -6.44
CA LEU A 20 6.75 -4.46 -6.93
C LEU A 20 6.51 -4.41 -8.44
N ASP A 21 7.15 -5.29 -9.21
CA ASP A 21 6.94 -5.33 -10.67
C ASP A 21 5.49 -5.71 -11.00
N GLU A 22 4.98 -6.78 -10.41
CA GLU A 22 3.59 -7.22 -10.59
C GLU A 22 2.63 -6.14 -10.10
N PHE A 23 2.93 -5.52 -8.97
CA PHE A 23 2.13 -4.42 -8.41
C PHE A 23 2.02 -3.26 -9.40
N SER A 24 3.11 -2.92 -10.07
CA SER A 24 3.15 -1.83 -11.04
C SER A 24 2.26 -2.09 -12.27
N LYS A 25 1.91 -3.34 -12.54
CA LYS A 25 1.07 -3.75 -13.67
C LYS A 25 -0.42 -3.72 -13.37
N LEU A 26 -0.81 -3.52 -12.11
CA LEU A 26 -2.23 -3.35 -11.75
C LEU A 26 -2.79 -2.09 -12.43
N PRO A 27 -4.11 -2.07 -12.70
CA PRO A 27 -4.74 -0.90 -13.32
C PRO A 27 -4.94 0.23 -12.31
N PHE A 28 -3.86 0.62 -11.66
CA PHE A 28 -3.83 1.68 -10.66
C PHE A 28 -2.92 2.83 -11.11
N ASP A 29 -3.28 4.03 -10.75
CA ASP A 29 -2.41 5.19 -10.82
C ASP A 29 -1.73 5.32 -9.45
N LEU A 30 -0.47 4.88 -9.37
CA LEU A 30 0.24 4.71 -8.10
C LEU A 30 0.96 5.98 -7.68
N TYR A 31 0.70 6.38 -6.44
CA TYR A 31 1.34 7.54 -5.80
C TYR A 31 1.92 7.16 -4.44
N THR A 32 2.92 7.90 -4.02
CA THR A 32 3.30 8.05 -2.62
C THR A 32 3.70 9.51 -2.40
N THR A 33 4.04 9.89 -1.17
CA THR A 33 4.45 11.25 -0.88
C THR A 33 5.96 11.33 -0.73
N ASP A 34 6.51 12.53 -0.93
CA ASP A 34 7.91 12.82 -0.68
C ASP A 34 8.30 12.50 0.77
N PHE A 35 7.42 12.78 1.73
CA PHE A 35 7.65 12.47 3.15
C PHE A 35 7.79 10.97 3.38
N VAL A 36 6.92 10.17 2.78
CA VAL A 36 6.99 8.70 2.88
C VAL A 36 8.27 8.19 2.22
N TYR A 37 8.60 8.69 1.03
CA TYR A 37 9.81 8.27 0.31
C TYR A 37 11.07 8.58 1.11
N GLU A 38 11.16 9.77 1.71
CA GLU A 38 12.33 10.17 2.51
C GLU A 38 12.46 9.35 3.81
N GLU A 39 11.38 8.79 4.32
CA GLU A 39 11.40 7.90 5.49
C GLU A 39 12.06 6.54 5.19
N LEU A 40 12.07 6.11 3.93
CA LEU A 40 12.68 4.85 3.52
C LEU A 40 14.21 4.93 3.66
N ASN A 41 14.82 3.83 4.12
CA ASN A 41 16.29 3.72 4.10
C ASN A 41 16.78 3.43 2.68
N GLU A 42 18.10 3.45 2.46
CA GLU A 42 18.68 3.26 1.12
C GLU A 42 18.32 1.91 0.49
N GLU A 43 18.30 0.85 1.29
CA GLU A 43 17.94 -0.49 0.83
C GLU A 43 16.48 -0.54 0.37
N GLN A 44 15.58 0.15 1.10
CA GLN A 44 14.16 0.23 0.76
C GLN A 44 13.91 1.14 -0.44
N LYS A 45 14.64 2.25 -0.54
CA LYS A 45 14.52 3.20 -1.65
C LYS A 45 14.88 2.58 -3.00
N SER A 46 15.90 1.72 -3.02
CA SER A 46 16.43 1.16 -4.28
C SER A 46 15.34 0.53 -5.17
N PRO A 47 14.55 -0.46 -4.71
CA PRO A 47 13.49 -1.04 -5.56
C PRO A 47 12.35 -0.06 -5.84
N VAL A 48 12.02 0.82 -4.92
CA VAL A 48 10.96 1.83 -5.11
C VAL A 48 11.38 2.86 -6.16
N SER A 49 12.65 3.27 -6.17
CA SER A 49 13.20 4.17 -7.18
C SER A 49 13.08 3.63 -8.59
N VAL A 50 13.20 2.31 -8.77
CA VAL A 50 13.03 1.68 -10.09
C VAL A 50 11.61 1.93 -10.62
N LEU A 51 10.59 1.82 -9.79
CA LEU A 51 9.21 2.13 -10.19
C LEU A 51 9.05 3.61 -10.55
N TYR A 52 9.64 4.49 -9.77
CA TYR A 52 9.60 5.92 -10.02
C TYR A 52 10.31 6.28 -11.32
N ASP A 53 11.52 5.78 -11.53
CA ASP A 53 12.33 6.07 -12.72
C ASP A 53 11.65 5.57 -13.99
N ASN A 54 10.90 4.48 -13.91
CA ASN A 54 10.16 3.91 -15.04
C ASN A 54 8.76 4.50 -15.22
N GLY A 55 8.37 5.46 -14.38
CA GLY A 55 7.09 6.16 -14.51
C GLY A 55 5.88 5.41 -13.97
N TYR A 56 6.07 4.31 -13.25
CA TYR A 56 4.97 3.53 -12.66
C TYR A 56 4.50 4.07 -11.32
N LEU A 57 5.36 4.76 -10.60
CA LEU A 57 5.04 5.37 -9.31
C LEU A 57 5.33 6.86 -9.39
N LYS A 58 4.37 7.67 -8.97
CA LYS A 58 4.55 9.12 -8.85
C LYS A 58 4.80 9.48 -7.40
N ILE A 59 5.80 10.32 -7.18
CA ILE A 59 6.10 10.85 -5.84
C ILE A 59 5.57 12.28 -5.79
N ILE A 60 4.60 12.52 -4.91
CA ILE A 60 3.98 13.84 -4.75
C ILE A 60 4.94 14.70 -3.96
N GLU A 61 5.43 15.78 -4.58
CA GLU A 61 6.24 16.80 -3.92
C GLU A 61 5.31 17.81 -3.27
N THR A 62 5.47 18.03 -1.96
CA THR A 62 4.69 19.03 -1.24
C THR A 62 5.40 20.38 -1.33
N GLU A 63 4.99 21.18 -2.28
CA GLU A 63 5.60 22.49 -2.57
C GLU A 63 4.73 23.65 -2.07
N GLU A 64 3.42 23.47 -2.04
CA GLU A 64 2.45 24.52 -1.67
C GLU A 64 2.37 24.64 -0.15
N VAL A 65 2.43 25.88 0.33
CA VAL A 65 2.30 26.19 1.77
C VAL A 65 0.96 25.67 2.31
N LEU A 66 -0.11 25.80 1.53
CA LEU A 66 -1.44 25.35 1.94
C LEU A 66 -1.49 23.83 2.17
N ASP A 67 -0.85 23.06 1.30
CA ASP A 67 -0.80 21.60 1.47
C ASP A 67 -0.06 21.24 2.76
N PHE A 68 1.07 21.87 3.01
CA PHE A 68 1.84 21.67 4.23
C PHE A 68 1.04 22.03 5.48
N GLN A 69 0.33 23.16 5.45
CA GLN A 69 -0.53 23.58 6.56
C GLN A 69 -1.65 22.60 6.83
N ASN A 70 -2.29 22.08 5.77
CA ASN A 70 -3.38 21.10 5.91
C ASN A 70 -2.88 19.77 6.49
N ILE A 71 -1.69 19.31 6.10
CA ILE A 71 -1.08 18.12 6.69
C ILE A 71 -0.79 18.36 8.17
N THR A 72 -0.26 19.52 8.52
CA THR A 72 0.03 19.91 9.91
C THR A 72 -1.26 19.92 10.76
N GLU A 73 -2.37 20.44 10.23
CA GLU A 73 -3.66 20.43 10.91
C GLU A 73 -4.14 19.00 11.19
N LEU A 74 -3.98 18.07 10.24
CA LEU A 74 -4.31 16.68 10.45
C LEU A 74 -3.45 16.08 11.57
N LEU A 75 -2.16 16.39 11.59
CA LEU A 75 -1.26 15.92 12.63
C LEU A 75 -1.70 16.41 14.02
N GLU A 76 -2.05 17.67 14.14
CA GLU A 76 -2.49 18.29 15.40
C GLU A 76 -3.84 17.73 15.88
N SER A 77 -4.75 17.41 14.96
CA SER A 77 -6.09 16.92 15.30
C SER A 77 -6.19 15.39 15.42
N SER A 78 -5.15 14.65 15.01
CA SER A 78 -5.14 13.19 15.07
C SER A 78 -4.46 12.70 16.34
N THR A 79 -4.57 11.39 16.59
CA THR A 79 -3.98 10.74 17.76
C THR A 79 -3.00 9.66 17.33
N GLY A 80 -1.71 9.86 17.64
CA GLY A 80 -0.68 8.85 17.43
C GLY A 80 -0.27 8.63 15.99
N LEU A 81 -0.50 9.61 15.10
CA LEU A 81 -0.05 9.55 13.72
C LEU A 81 1.23 10.36 13.53
N SER A 82 2.07 9.93 12.60
CA SER A 82 3.24 10.68 12.17
C SER A 82 2.85 11.72 11.11
N PHE A 83 3.80 12.61 10.78
CA PHE A 83 3.61 13.56 9.69
C PHE A 83 3.47 12.83 8.34
N GLU A 84 4.24 11.77 8.15
CA GLU A 84 4.19 10.91 6.97
C GLU A 84 2.80 10.25 6.83
N ASP A 85 2.24 9.74 7.93
CA ASP A 85 0.88 9.20 7.96
C ASP A 85 -0.15 10.25 7.51
N CYS A 86 -0.03 11.46 8.03
CA CYS A 86 -0.93 12.55 7.69
C CYS A 86 -0.76 13.00 6.24
N SER A 87 0.43 12.88 5.67
CA SER A 87 0.67 13.21 4.26
C SER A 87 -0.10 12.28 3.33
N VAL A 88 -0.06 10.97 3.56
CA VAL A 88 -0.81 10.02 2.71
C VAL A 88 -2.31 10.14 2.92
N TRP A 89 -2.76 10.45 4.12
CA TRP A 89 -4.16 10.76 4.40
C TRP A 89 -4.61 11.97 3.59
N TYR A 90 -3.88 13.08 3.71
CA TYR A 90 -4.22 14.34 3.05
C TYR A 90 -4.33 14.17 1.52
N TYR A 91 -3.34 13.54 0.90
CA TYR A 91 -3.36 13.36 -0.55
C TYR A 91 -4.40 12.34 -1.01
N SER A 92 -4.73 11.35 -0.20
CA SER A 92 -5.86 10.44 -0.48
C SER A 92 -7.16 11.22 -0.57
N GLN A 93 -7.35 12.19 0.31
CA GLN A 93 -8.53 13.07 0.31
C GLN A 93 -8.49 14.05 -0.87
N LYS A 94 -7.37 14.73 -1.05
CA LYS A 94 -7.20 15.75 -2.09
C LYS A 94 -7.38 15.19 -3.49
N LEU A 95 -6.84 14.00 -3.75
CA LEU A 95 -6.89 13.35 -5.06
C LEU A 95 -8.08 12.40 -5.22
N SER A 96 -8.94 12.31 -4.22
CA SER A 96 -10.07 11.36 -4.20
C SER A 96 -9.61 9.93 -4.49
N GLY A 97 -8.47 9.55 -3.89
CA GLY A 97 -7.84 8.24 -4.07
C GLY A 97 -8.15 7.26 -2.97
N THR A 98 -7.68 6.04 -3.16
CA THR A 98 -7.69 4.99 -2.14
C THR A 98 -6.35 5.00 -1.40
N LEU A 99 -6.40 4.94 -0.09
CA LEU A 99 -5.20 4.80 0.74
C LEU A 99 -4.86 3.32 0.92
N LEU A 100 -3.62 2.94 0.62
CA LEU A 100 -3.09 1.62 0.97
C LEU A 100 -2.18 1.77 2.19
N THR A 101 -2.54 1.14 3.29
CA THR A 101 -1.75 1.15 4.52
C THR A 101 -1.98 -0.11 5.35
N GLY A 102 -0.94 -0.54 6.06
CA GLY A 102 -1.02 -1.59 7.07
C GLY A 102 -1.15 -1.05 8.49
N ASP A 103 -1.12 0.27 8.67
CA ASP A 103 -1.20 0.90 9.99
C ASP A 103 -2.66 0.98 10.45
N GLY A 104 -2.98 0.28 11.55
CA GLY A 104 -4.34 0.21 12.09
C GLY A 104 -4.85 1.56 12.61
N LYS A 105 -3.98 2.38 13.20
CA LYS A 105 -4.37 3.70 13.72
C LYS A 105 -4.73 4.64 12.56
N LEU A 106 -3.92 4.66 11.53
CA LEU A 106 -4.16 5.46 10.34
C LEU A 106 -5.44 5.01 9.65
N ARG A 107 -5.59 3.70 9.42
CA ARG A 107 -6.79 3.12 8.80
C ARG A 107 -8.06 3.53 9.53
N LYS A 108 -8.08 3.40 10.85
CA LYS A 108 -9.25 3.71 11.66
C LYS A 108 -9.68 5.16 11.53
N GLN A 109 -8.73 6.08 11.59
CA GLN A 109 -9.02 7.52 11.52
C GLN A 109 -9.45 7.95 10.12
N VAL A 110 -8.77 7.47 9.10
CA VAL A 110 -9.06 7.82 7.69
C VAL A 110 -10.40 7.25 7.23
N SER A 111 -10.70 6.01 7.62
CA SER A 111 -11.98 5.36 7.26
C SER A 111 -13.19 6.14 7.77
N LYS A 112 -13.07 6.78 8.92
CA LYS A 112 -14.16 7.60 9.49
C LYS A 112 -14.50 8.83 8.64
N GLN A 113 -13.59 9.24 7.77
CA GLN A 113 -13.78 10.39 6.88
C GLN A 113 -14.34 10.00 5.51
N GLY A 114 -14.78 8.76 5.35
CA GLY A 114 -15.36 8.28 4.09
C GLY A 114 -14.36 8.01 2.99
N ILE A 115 -13.07 7.93 3.30
CA ILE A 115 -12.00 7.59 2.35
C ILE A 115 -11.85 6.08 2.32
N GLU A 116 -11.77 5.50 1.13
CA GLU A 116 -11.50 4.07 0.98
C GLU A 116 -10.08 3.76 1.44
N VAL A 117 -9.97 2.82 2.39
CA VAL A 117 -8.68 2.36 2.92
C VAL A 117 -8.59 0.86 2.74
N ARG A 118 -7.49 0.39 2.17
CA ARG A 118 -7.21 -1.03 1.93
C ARG A 118 -5.83 -1.37 2.45
N GLY A 119 -5.59 -2.67 2.66
CA GLY A 119 -4.31 -3.19 3.11
C GLY A 119 -3.67 -4.08 2.05
N ILE A 120 -2.57 -4.75 2.43
CA ILE A 120 -1.81 -5.58 1.51
C ILE A 120 -2.57 -6.82 1.02
N ILE A 121 -3.49 -7.36 1.81
CA ILE A 121 -4.31 -8.51 1.39
C ILE A 121 -5.16 -8.13 0.17
N TYR A 122 -5.70 -6.92 0.15
CA TYR A 122 -6.41 -6.40 -1.02
C TYR A 122 -5.51 -6.37 -2.26
N VAL A 123 -4.24 -6.00 -2.10
CA VAL A 123 -3.28 -6.01 -3.21
C VAL A 123 -3.12 -7.43 -3.76
N PHE A 124 -2.98 -8.43 -2.89
CA PHE A 124 -2.92 -9.84 -3.31
C PHE A 124 -4.17 -10.24 -4.07
N ASP A 125 -5.36 -9.90 -3.57
CA ASP A 125 -6.62 -10.21 -4.24
C ASP A 125 -6.65 -9.62 -5.65
N GLU A 126 -6.20 -8.39 -5.82
CA GLU A 126 -6.14 -7.73 -7.12
C GLU A 126 -5.10 -8.36 -8.06
N LEU A 127 -3.93 -8.72 -7.53
CA LEU A 127 -2.90 -9.39 -8.32
C LEU A 127 -3.37 -10.73 -8.88
N VAL A 128 -4.07 -11.51 -8.08
CA VAL A 128 -4.65 -12.79 -8.51
C VAL A 128 -5.80 -12.57 -9.49
N LYS A 129 -6.69 -11.63 -9.20
CA LYS A 129 -7.82 -11.29 -10.07
C LYS A 129 -7.37 -10.85 -11.46
N GLN A 130 -6.30 -10.09 -11.55
CA GLN A 130 -5.74 -9.60 -12.82
C GLN A 130 -4.78 -10.62 -13.46
N LYS A 131 -4.65 -11.81 -12.88
CA LYS A 131 -3.78 -12.90 -13.37
C LYS A 131 -2.31 -12.49 -13.44
N LEU A 132 -1.89 -11.58 -12.57
CA LEU A 132 -0.49 -11.18 -12.42
C LEU A 132 0.26 -12.11 -11.48
N LEU A 133 -0.46 -12.86 -10.64
CA LEU A 133 0.06 -13.95 -9.84
C LEU A 133 -0.77 -15.20 -10.10
N ASP A 134 -0.11 -16.33 -10.35
CA ASP A 134 -0.74 -17.64 -10.34
C ASP A 134 -1.14 -18.00 -8.91
N PHE A 135 -2.15 -18.86 -8.76
CA PHE A 135 -2.63 -19.28 -7.44
C PHE A 135 -1.52 -19.86 -6.57
N SER A 136 -0.66 -20.71 -7.13
CA SER A 136 0.44 -21.33 -6.39
C SER A 136 1.46 -20.29 -5.90
N VAL A 137 1.79 -19.32 -6.73
CA VAL A 137 2.72 -18.23 -6.36
C VAL A 137 2.08 -17.34 -5.31
N ALA A 138 0.78 -17.03 -5.45
CA ALA A 138 0.05 -16.22 -4.48
C ALA A 138 0.06 -16.88 -3.09
N VAL A 139 -0.16 -18.19 -3.00
CA VAL A 139 -0.09 -18.95 -1.74
C VAL A 139 1.30 -18.83 -1.14
N GLU A 140 2.34 -19.09 -1.93
CA GLU A 140 3.73 -19.00 -1.46
C GLU A 140 4.05 -17.60 -0.92
N LYS A 141 3.70 -16.56 -1.67
CA LYS A 141 4.00 -15.18 -1.31
C LYS A 141 3.20 -14.70 -0.09
N ILE A 142 1.94 -15.07 0.04
CA ILE A 142 1.15 -14.64 1.20
C ILE A 142 1.59 -15.37 2.48
N GLU A 143 2.09 -16.60 2.36
CA GLU A 143 2.71 -17.30 3.49
C GLU A 143 4.00 -16.59 3.91
N GLN A 144 4.84 -16.19 2.97
CA GLN A 144 6.04 -15.39 3.23
C GLN A 144 5.68 -14.07 3.89
N LEU A 145 4.62 -13.40 3.42
CA LEU A 145 4.14 -12.16 4.00
C LEU A 145 3.78 -12.34 5.47
N TYR A 146 3.07 -13.41 5.81
CA TYR A 146 2.68 -13.66 7.20
C TYR A 146 3.91 -13.92 8.09
N GLN A 147 4.95 -14.55 7.56
CA GLN A 147 6.23 -14.71 8.27
C GLN A 147 6.91 -13.37 8.54
N LEU A 148 6.82 -12.43 7.60
CA LEU A 148 7.39 -11.08 7.75
C LEU A 148 6.54 -10.21 8.69
N ASN A 149 5.23 -10.40 8.69
CA ASN A 149 4.29 -9.57 9.43
C ASN A 149 3.14 -10.42 9.99
N ASN A 150 3.36 -10.99 11.17
CA ASN A 150 2.38 -11.85 11.84
C ASN A 150 1.25 -11.07 12.54
N ARG A 151 1.25 -9.73 12.43
CA ARG A 151 0.14 -8.89 12.90
C ARG A 151 -1.04 -8.87 11.93
N LEU A 152 -0.83 -9.34 10.70
CA LEU A 152 -1.89 -9.47 9.72
C LEU A 152 -2.94 -10.48 10.20
N PRO A 153 -4.21 -10.29 9.79
CA PRO A 153 -5.29 -11.18 10.25
C PRO A 153 -5.13 -12.59 9.67
N LYS A 154 -4.65 -13.50 10.49
CA LYS A 154 -4.36 -14.88 10.10
C LYS A 154 -5.57 -15.56 9.45
N ARG A 155 -6.77 -15.30 9.97
CA ARG A 155 -8.02 -15.86 9.43
C ARG A 155 -8.24 -15.47 7.97
N GLU A 156 -7.99 -14.21 7.63
CA GLU A 156 -8.14 -13.71 6.27
C GLU A 156 -7.07 -14.29 5.33
N ILE A 157 -5.85 -14.45 5.83
CA ILE A 157 -4.76 -15.10 5.09
C ILE A 157 -5.09 -16.58 4.84
N ASP A 158 -5.53 -17.30 5.87
CA ASP A 158 -5.89 -18.72 5.75
C ASP A 158 -7.01 -18.93 4.74
N LYS A 159 -8.02 -18.05 4.72
CA LYS A 159 -9.12 -18.11 3.74
C LYS A 159 -8.58 -17.99 2.30
N ARG A 160 -7.63 -17.08 2.05
CA ARG A 160 -7.02 -16.92 0.70
C ARG A 160 -6.23 -18.16 0.33
N ILE A 161 -5.42 -18.69 1.24
CA ILE A 161 -4.63 -19.89 0.99
C ILE A 161 -5.53 -21.06 0.63
N GLU A 162 -6.59 -21.28 1.39
CA GLU A 162 -7.57 -22.35 1.14
C GLU A 162 -8.22 -22.18 -0.23
N HIS A 163 -8.74 -20.98 -0.51
CA HIS A 163 -9.41 -20.68 -1.77
C HIS A 163 -8.46 -20.84 -2.98
N TRP A 164 -7.26 -20.29 -2.90
CA TRP A 164 -6.31 -20.36 -4.02
C TRP A 164 -5.77 -21.79 -4.24
N ASN A 165 -5.62 -22.57 -3.18
CA ASN A 165 -5.27 -23.99 -3.32
C ASN A 165 -6.39 -24.77 -4.00
N GLU A 166 -7.65 -24.52 -3.66
CA GLU A 166 -8.81 -25.14 -4.31
C GLU A 166 -8.86 -24.79 -5.80
N GLU A 167 -8.71 -23.50 -6.14
CA GLU A 167 -8.72 -23.04 -7.51
C GLU A 167 -7.54 -23.62 -8.31
N ASN A 168 -6.37 -23.73 -7.72
CA ASN A 168 -5.20 -24.31 -8.36
C ASN A 168 -5.38 -25.80 -8.65
N ASN A 169 -6.07 -26.53 -7.80
CA ASN A 169 -6.35 -27.96 -7.98
C ASN A 169 -7.43 -28.23 -9.04
N VAL A 170 -8.34 -27.28 -9.25
CA VAL A 170 -9.42 -27.38 -10.25
C VAL A 170 -8.91 -27.01 -11.65
N GLY A 171 -8.01 -26.08 -11.70
CA GLY A 171 -7.42 -25.60 -12.94
C GLY A 171 -6.21 -26.39 -13.33
#